data_bb6fb840d48000a2c04e8bfdbe7d2b5b
#
_entry.id   bb6fb840d48000a2c04e8bfdbe7d2b5b
#
_cell.length_a   1.000
_cell.length_b   1.000
_cell.length_c   1.000
_cell.angle_alpha   90.00
_cell.angle_beta   90.00
_cell.angle_gamma   90.00
#
_symmetry.space_group_name_H-M   'P 1'
#
loop_
_entity.id
_entity.type
_entity.pdbx_description
1 polymer ?
#
loop_
_entity_poly.entity_id
_entity_poly.type
_entity_poly.pdbx_seq_one_letter_code
_entity_poly.pdbx_strand_id
1 'polypeptide(L)'
;MTKHVRVIFDRRKKAAKVGTGFIDICVYLKEGQRKFEIVGSSTPEEWEVVAQDRKIQAKVKHYELIINAMKQLNEEMTIANFNQHVFQDASPKKPEEKVLYNGTDLRQSFVEFCRDHMEHENLAKNSIKDHNVVFNALEASGILKTFADLTKANVIAFDTWLRSQKNKSDYTIHGYHKKVKKYTKLLWQLEMIAQDPYQYVKFPKGSNKERVPLMENELIKLRQAECTGRIERARDLFIFMAYTGLAYCDMCAFNYKTMTEKHTDYTYIDGERLKTGSSFFTPILPPAMDVLKKYDYKLPVISNQKVNEYLFLLKERLGINKQVTCHIARHSFATLVLTYDIPMENLKRMLGHKNIAVTQIYGKILKSNVEKNVTLKFKSLK
;
A
#
# COMPACT_ATOMS: atom_id res chain seq x y z
N MET A 1 -11.38 -13.15 -63.13
CA MET A 1 -11.77 -12.08 -62.19
C MET A 1 -10.54 -11.46 -61.58
N THR A 2 -10.32 -10.20 -61.77
CA THR A 2 -9.15 -9.48 -61.22
C THR A 2 -9.32 -9.41 -59.72
N LYS A 3 -8.40 -10.02 -58.95
CA LYS A 3 -8.39 -9.88 -57.49
C LYS A 3 -8.16 -8.40 -57.12
N HIS A 4 -9.14 -7.77 -56.50
CA HIS A 4 -9.07 -6.38 -56.08
C HIS A 4 -8.12 -6.11 -54.93
N VAL A 5 -7.80 -7.13 -54.11
CA VAL A 5 -6.87 -7.01 -53.00
C VAL A 5 -5.74 -8.01 -53.19
N ARG A 6 -4.49 -7.55 -53.10
CA ARG A 6 -3.29 -8.39 -53.24
C ARG A 6 -2.25 -8.00 -52.23
N VAL A 7 -1.53 -8.97 -51.69
CA VAL A 7 -0.30 -8.75 -50.90
C VAL A 7 0.86 -8.67 -51.88
N ILE A 8 1.68 -7.67 -51.78
CA ILE A 8 2.82 -7.39 -52.68
C ILE A 8 4.06 -7.21 -51.82
N PHE A 9 5.15 -7.88 -52.23
CA PHE A 9 6.45 -7.72 -51.61
C PHE A 9 7.33 -6.73 -52.36
N ASP A 10 8.07 -5.92 -51.62
CA ASP A 10 9.12 -5.01 -52.07
C ASP A 10 8.76 -4.16 -53.31
N ARG A 11 7.56 -3.58 -53.34
CA ARG A 11 7.11 -2.67 -54.40
C ARG A 11 8.13 -1.58 -54.77
N ARG A 12 8.95 -1.15 -53.79
CA ARG A 12 9.96 -0.09 -53.93
C ARG A 12 11.35 -0.60 -54.38
N LYS A 13 11.51 -1.90 -54.62
CA LYS A 13 12.73 -2.56 -55.07
C LYS A 13 13.94 -2.27 -54.14
N LYS A 14 13.75 -2.26 -52.84
CA LYS A 14 14.79 -1.98 -51.85
C LYS A 14 15.45 -3.25 -51.29
N ALA A 15 14.75 -4.40 -51.33
CA ALA A 15 15.21 -5.63 -50.72
C ALA A 15 16.59 -6.09 -51.26
N ALA A 16 16.85 -5.88 -52.55
CA ALA A 16 18.17 -6.21 -53.14
C ALA A 16 19.35 -5.39 -52.60
N LYS A 17 19.07 -4.20 -51.99
CA LYS A 17 20.11 -3.31 -51.45
C LYS A 17 20.25 -3.40 -49.91
N VAL A 18 19.15 -3.70 -49.21
CA VAL A 18 19.04 -3.61 -47.74
C VAL A 18 18.80 -4.98 -47.09
N GLY A 19 18.61 -6.03 -47.92
CA GLY A 19 18.30 -7.40 -47.42
C GLY A 19 16.86 -7.63 -47.04
N THR A 20 16.07 -6.56 -46.83
CA THR A 20 14.63 -6.64 -46.43
C THR A 20 13.80 -5.72 -47.28
N GLY A 21 12.56 -6.15 -47.61
CA GLY A 21 11.53 -5.38 -48.33
C GLY A 21 10.27 -5.23 -47.53
N PHE A 22 9.46 -4.19 -47.87
CA PHE A 22 8.15 -4.02 -47.26
C PHE A 22 7.13 -4.96 -47.88
N ILE A 23 6.18 -5.42 -47.06
CA ILE A 23 4.99 -6.13 -47.47
C ILE A 23 3.86 -5.11 -47.48
N ASP A 24 3.30 -4.86 -48.69
CA ASP A 24 2.16 -3.94 -48.90
C ASP A 24 0.90 -4.74 -49.19
N ILE A 25 -0.24 -4.30 -48.65
CA ILE A 25 -1.57 -4.67 -49.21
C ILE A 25 -1.91 -3.64 -50.28
N CYS A 26 -2.09 -4.11 -51.48
CA CYS A 26 -2.55 -3.30 -52.60
C CYS A 26 -4.06 -3.49 -52.83
N VAL A 27 -4.82 -2.42 -52.72
CA VAL A 27 -6.24 -2.39 -53.04
C VAL A 27 -6.38 -1.71 -54.41
N TYR A 28 -6.89 -2.43 -55.43
CA TYR A 28 -7.17 -1.94 -56.75
C TYR A 28 -8.68 -1.72 -56.90
N LEU A 29 -9.11 -0.51 -57.12
CA LEU A 29 -10.51 -0.14 -57.24
C LEU A 29 -10.94 0.01 -58.73
N LYS A 30 -10.35 0.95 -59.43
CA LYS A 30 -10.47 1.17 -60.88
C LYS A 30 -9.17 1.74 -61.48
N GLU A 31 -9.08 1.95 -62.76
CA GLU A 31 -7.92 2.54 -63.40
C GLU A 31 -7.54 3.87 -62.75
N GLY A 32 -6.24 3.99 -62.37
CA GLY A 32 -5.74 5.16 -61.63
C GLY A 32 -6.06 5.17 -60.13
N GLN A 33 -6.93 4.31 -59.64
CA GLN A 33 -7.34 4.26 -58.22
C GLN A 33 -6.77 3.04 -57.51
N ARG A 34 -5.56 3.21 -56.92
CA ARG A 34 -4.85 2.17 -56.12
C ARG A 34 -4.43 2.71 -54.80
N LYS A 35 -4.70 1.95 -53.73
CA LYS A 35 -4.23 2.24 -52.38
C LYS A 35 -3.19 1.18 -51.99
N PHE A 36 -2.11 1.64 -51.35
CA PHE A 36 -1.08 0.75 -50.79
C PHE A 36 -0.96 1.01 -49.30
N GLU A 37 -0.89 -0.07 -48.54
CA GLU A 37 -0.72 0.01 -47.12
C GLU A 37 0.37 -0.98 -46.67
N ILE A 38 1.41 -0.48 -45.97
CA ILE A 38 2.50 -1.30 -45.44
C ILE A 38 1.94 -2.06 -44.23
N VAL A 39 2.10 -3.40 -44.23
CA VAL A 39 1.62 -4.29 -43.17
C VAL A 39 2.74 -5.08 -42.53
N GLY A 40 3.96 -4.97 -43.01
CA GLY A 40 5.12 -5.65 -42.45
C GLY A 40 6.37 -5.46 -43.31
N SER A 41 7.43 -6.14 -42.95
CA SER A 41 8.68 -6.27 -43.71
C SER A 41 9.21 -7.70 -43.57
N SER A 42 9.91 -8.18 -44.61
CA SER A 42 10.49 -9.53 -44.65
C SER A 42 11.70 -9.59 -45.54
N THR A 43 12.39 -10.71 -45.55
CA THR A 43 13.43 -11.07 -46.54
C THR A 43 12.76 -11.61 -47.81
N PRO A 44 13.48 -11.65 -48.96
CA PRO A 44 12.96 -12.24 -50.18
C PRO A 44 12.60 -13.73 -50.05
N GLU A 45 13.22 -14.45 -49.15
CA GLU A 45 13.03 -15.90 -48.95
C GLU A 45 11.79 -16.19 -48.07
N GLU A 46 11.46 -15.30 -47.10
CA GLU A 46 10.44 -15.56 -46.08
C GLU A 46 9.14 -14.82 -46.29
N TRP A 47 9.08 -13.86 -47.26
CA TRP A 47 7.92 -12.97 -47.40
C TRP A 47 6.59 -13.70 -47.69
N GLU A 48 6.62 -14.82 -48.39
CA GLU A 48 5.42 -15.61 -48.70
C GLU A 48 4.80 -16.21 -47.43
N VAL A 49 5.66 -16.65 -46.49
CA VAL A 49 5.20 -17.17 -45.19
C VAL A 49 4.62 -16.05 -44.37
N VAL A 50 5.31 -14.89 -44.29
CA VAL A 50 4.83 -13.72 -43.54
C VAL A 50 3.53 -13.17 -44.14
N ALA A 51 3.38 -13.22 -45.47
CA ALA A 51 2.14 -12.81 -46.16
C ALA A 51 0.92 -13.67 -45.77
N GLN A 52 1.13 -14.91 -45.29
CA GLN A 52 0.08 -15.80 -44.77
C GLN A 52 -0.23 -15.55 -43.29
N ASP A 53 0.43 -14.61 -42.63
CA ASP A 53 0.14 -14.27 -41.25
C ASP A 53 -1.35 -13.98 -41.04
N ARG A 54 -1.91 -14.49 -39.97
CA ARG A 54 -3.34 -14.41 -39.63
C ARG A 54 -3.86 -12.96 -39.62
N LYS A 55 -3.05 -12.01 -39.18
CA LYS A 55 -3.44 -10.58 -39.14
C LYS A 55 -3.46 -9.96 -40.54
N ILE A 56 -2.49 -10.29 -41.37
CA ILE A 56 -2.43 -9.80 -42.75
C ILE A 56 -3.60 -10.37 -43.54
N GLN A 57 -3.86 -11.66 -43.41
CA GLN A 57 -4.98 -12.31 -44.11
C GLN A 57 -6.36 -11.84 -43.65
N ALA A 58 -6.51 -11.55 -42.32
CA ALA A 58 -7.72 -10.94 -41.79
C ALA A 58 -7.98 -9.56 -42.41
N LYS A 59 -6.92 -8.76 -42.61
CA LYS A 59 -7.01 -7.43 -43.21
C LYS A 59 -7.32 -7.50 -44.71
N VAL A 60 -6.75 -8.45 -45.42
CA VAL A 60 -7.09 -8.73 -46.82
C VAL A 60 -8.57 -9.06 -46.97
N LYS A 61 -9.09 -9.99 -46.14
CA LYS A 61 -10.53 -10.35 -46.14
C LYS A 61 -11.42 -9.15 -45.84
N HIS A 62 -11.04 -8.33 -44.88
CA HIS A 62 -11.76 -7.12 -44.50
C HIS A 62 -11.89 -6.16 -45.69
N TYR A 63 -10.81 -5.89 -46.43
CA TYR A 63 -10.83 -5.03 -47.60
C TYR A 63 -11.63 -5.63 -48.79
N GLU A 64 -11.61 -6.95 -48.94
CA GLU A 64 -12.46 -7.64 -49.89
C GLU A 64 -13.95 -7.47 -49.58
N LEU A 65 -14.33 -7.53 -48.27
CA LEU A 65 -15.71 -7.29 -47.82
C LEU A 65 -16.17 -5.86 -48.15
N ILE A 66 -15.31 -4.86 -47.86
CA ILE A 66 -15.61 -3.45 -48.19
C ILE A 66 -15.85 -3.27 -49.70
N ILE A 67 -14.98 -3.83 -50.55
CA ILE A 67 -15.12 -3.74 -52.00
C ILE A 67 -16.42 -4.39 -52.46
N ASN A 68 -16.79 -5.53 -51.92
CA ASN A 68 -18.04 -6.20 -52.22
C ASN A 68 -19.25 -5.38 -51.77
N ALA A 69 -19.21 -4.75 -50.62
CA ALA A 69 -20.26 -3.84 -50.15
C ALA A 69 -20.41 -2.64 -51.06
N MET A 70 -19.31 -1.98 -51.45
CA MET A 70 -19.35 -0.84 -52.39
C MET A 70 -19.97 -1.25 -53.74
N LYS A 71 -19.67 -2.46 -54.26
CA LYS A 71 -20.28 -3.00 -55.48
C LYS A 71 -21.77 -3.24 -55.31
N GLN A 72 -22.21 -3.79 -54.20
CA GLN A 72 -23.63 -4.02 -53.90
C GLN A 72 -24.43 -2.72 -53.79
N LEU A 73 -23.81 -1.68 -53.26
CA LEU A 73 -24.40 -0.36 -53.08
C LEU A 73 -24.32 0.52 -54.35
N ASN A 74 -23.74 -0.01 -55.45
CA ASN A 74 -23.47 0.73 -56.70
C ASN A 74 -22.65 2.02 -56.47
N GLU A 75 -21.78 2.01 -55.48
CA GLU A 75 -20.93 3.16 -55.18
C GLU A 75 -19.76 3.28 -56.16
N GLU A 76 -19.34 4.52 -56.40
CA GLU A 76 -18.18 4.76 -57.24
C GLU A 76 -16.89 4.24 -56.60
N MET A 77 -16.14 3.40 -57.32
CA MET A 77 -14.92 2.72 -56.85
C MET A 77 -13.72 3.67 -56.76
N THR A 78 -13.79 4.62 -55.82
CA THR A 78 -12.73 5.63 -55.56
C THR A 78 -12.03 5.36 -54.22
N ILE A 79 -10.79 5.86 -54.12
CA ILE A 79 -10.03 5.77 -52.82
C ILE A 79 -10.76 6.54 -51.72
N ALA A 80 -11.46 7.65 -52.06
CA ALA A 80 -12.23 8.43 -51.11
C ALA A 80 -13.36 7.60 -50.47
N ASN A 81 -14.20 6.99 -51.34
CA ASN A 81 -15.33 6.16 -50.90
C ASN A 81 -14.83 4.90 -50.17
N PHE A 82 -13.80 4.24 -50.69
CA PHE A 82 -13.18 3.11 -49.97
C PHE A 82 -12.67 3.48 -48.59
N ASN A 83 -11.99 4.63 -48.43
CA ASN A 83 -11.54 5.10 -47.14
C ASN A 83 -12.69 5.42 -46.18
N GLN A 84 -13.80 5.96 -46.69
CA GLN A 84 -15.01 6.18 -45.88
C GLN A 84 -15.49 4.88 -45.23
N HIS A 85 -15.56 3.78 -45.99
CA HIS A 85 -15.92 2.48 -45.44
C HIS A 85 -14.84 1.91 -44.49
N VAL A 86 -13.55 2.06 -44.82
CA VAL A 86 -12.45 1.66 -43.90
C VAL A 86 -12.50 2.43 -42.59
N PHE A 87 -12.89 3.71 -42.60
CA PHE A 87 -13.01 4.54 -41.41
C PHE A 87 -14.41 4.42 -40.76
N GLN A 88 -15.44 3.94 -41.44
CA GLN A 88 -16.75 3.64 -40.86
C GLN A 88 -16.75 2.32 -40.09
N ASP A 89 -15.91 1.35 -40.49
CA ASP A 89 -15.68 0.13 -39.71
C ASP A 89 -14.69 0.34 -38.51
N ALA A 90 -13.82 1.36 -38.59
CA ALA A 90 -13.42 2.06 -37.41
C ALA A 90 -14.63 2.88 -36.96
N SER A 91 -15.66 2.21 -36.40
CA SER A 91 -16.79 2.90 -35.77
C SER A 91 -16.22 4.11 -35.07
N PRO A 92 -16.70 5.36 -35.33
CA PRO A 92 -16.47 6.40 -34.38
C PRO A 92 -16.90 5.75 -33.08
N LYS A 93 -15.99 5.58 -32.10
CA LYS A 93 -16.40 5.26 -30.74
C LYS A 93 -17.57 6.19 -30.53
N LYS A 94 -18.81 5.65 -30.50
CA LYS A 94 -20.00 6.46 -30.16
C LYS A 94 -19.50 7.35 -29.04
N PRO A 95 -19.66 8.69 -29.10
CA PRO A 95 -19.28 9.50 -27.94
C PRO A 95 -19.94 8.80 -26.77
N GLU A 96 -19.09 8.12 -25.98
CA GLU A 96 -19.57 7.20 -24.95
C GLU A 96 -20.55 8.05 -24.17
N GLU A 97 -21.83 7.68 -24.18
CA GLU A 97 -22.88 8.44 -23.49
C GLU A 97 -22.36 8.67 -22.08
N LYS A 98 -22.18 9.94 -21.69
CA LYS A 98 -21.72 10.27 -20.36
C LYS A 98 -22.73 9.69 -19.40
N VAL A 99 -22.34 8.65 -18.65
CA VAL A 99 -23.17 8.10 -17.57
C VAL A 99 -23.04 9.10 -16.43
N LEU A 100 -23.94 10.10 -16.43
CA LEU A 100 -23.95 11.18 -15.45
C LEU A 100 -24.85 10.81 -14.27
N TYR A 101 -24.34 11.06 -13.08
CA TYR A 101 -25.13 11.08 -11.86
C TYR A 101 -24.90 12.43 -11.16
N ASN A 102 -25.95 13.21 -10.92
CA ASN A 102 -25.88 14.57 -10.36
C ASN A 102 -24.81 15.46 -11.03
N GLY A 103 -24.65 15.37 -12.36
CA GLY A 103 -23.63 16.10 -13.10
C GLY A 103 -22.22 15.49 -13.07
N THR A 104 -21.99 14.46 -12.26
CA THR A 104 -20.71 13.76 -12.19
C THR A 104 -20.62 12.68 -13.27
N ASP A 105 -19.54 12.66 -14.04
CA ASP A 105 -19.27 11.59 -15.01
C ASP A 105 -18.80 10.33 -14.25
N LEU A 106 -19.63 9.29 -14.22
CA LEU A 106 -19.34 8.04 -13.53
C LEU A 106 -18.16 7.24 -14.11
N ARG A 107 -17.64 7.63 -15.27
CA ARG A 107 -16.43 7.02 -15.87
C ARG A 107 -15.13 7.58 -15.29
N GLN A 108 -15.20 8.61 -14.46
CA GLN A 108 -14.03 9.14 -13.77
C GLN A 108 -13.32 8.05 -13.00
N SER A 109 -11.99 8.10 -13.00
CA SER A 109 -11.13 7.17 -12.29
C SER A 109 -11.28 7.32 -10.77
N PHE A 110 -11.65 6.24 -10.10
CA PHE A 110 -11.73 6.23 -8.64
C PHE A 110 -10.36 6.40 -7.97
N VAL A 111 -9.32 5.79 -8.54
CA VAL A 111 -7.97 5.87 -7.97
C VAL A 111 -7.37 7.26 -8.13
N GLU A 112 -7.59 7.91 -9.29
CA GLU A 112 -7.14 9.31 -9.50
C GLU A 112 -7.82 10.25 -8.52
N PHE A 113 -9.13 10.14 -8.34
CA PHE A 113 -9.86 10.89 -7.32
C PHE A 113 -9.28 10.67 -5.91
N CYS A 114 -8.98 9.41 -5.56
CA CYS A 114 -8.39 9.11 -4.24
C CYS A 114 -7.00 9.73 -4.07
N ARG A 115 -6.17 9.75 -5.13
CA ARG A 115 -4.83 10.36 -5.09
C ARG A 115 -4.92 11.88 -4.97
N ASP A 116 -5.73 12.50 -5.82
CA ASP A 116 -5.95 13.95 -5.80
C ASP A 116 -6.48 14.41 -4.43
N HIS A 117 -7.50 13.74 -3.91
CA HIS A 117 -8.03 14.07 -2.58
C HIS A 117 -6.98 13.88 -1.47
N MET A 118 -6.17 12.83 -1.54
CA MET A 118 -5.11 12.57 -0.57
C MET A 118 -4.05 13.68 -0.55
N GLU A 119 -3.71 14.28 -1.70
CA GLU A 119 -2.73 15.37 -1.79
C GLU A 119 -3.20 16.63 -1.06
N HIS A 120 -4.51 16.87 -1.04
CA HIS A 120 -5.11 17.99 -0.31
C HIS A 120 -5.30 17.72 1.20
N GLU A 121 -5.09 16.48 1.66
CA GLU A 121 -5.10 16.13 3.07
C GLU A 121 -3.72 16.31 3.70
N ASN A 122 -3.64 16.95 4.84
CA ASN A 122 -2.40 17.07 5.59
C ASN A 122 -2.04 15.76 6.31
N LEU A 123 -1.66 14.73 5.53
CA LEU A 123 -1.31 13.42 6.05
C LEU A 123 0.18 13.29 6.36
N ALA A 124 0.50 12.57 7.41
CA ALA A 124 1.87 12.18 7.70
C ALA A 124 2.45 11.27 6.59
N LYS A 125 3.75 11.40 6.29
CA LYS A 125 4.46 10.66 5.22
C LYS A 125 4.20 9.15 5.22
N ASN A 126 4.12 8.53 6.39
CA ASN A 126 3.82 7.08 6.50
C ASN A 126 2.36 6.76 6.16
N SER A 127 1.41 7.66 6.49
CA SER A 127 0.01 7.50 6.10
C SER A 127 -0.15 7.59 4.58
N ILE A 128 0.56 8.50 3.92
CA ILE A 128 0.59 8.61 2.45
C ILE A 128 1.09 7.29 1.82
N LYS A 129 2.21 6.73 2.34
CA LYS A 129 2.71 5.42 1.88
C LYS A 129 1.66 4.32 2.03
N ASP A 130 0.99 4.27 3.17
CA ASP A 130 -0.05 3.28 3.45
C ASP A 130 -1.27 3.42 2.52
N HIS A 131 -1.64 4.65 2.13
CA HIS A 131 -2.70 4.89 1.15
C HIS A 131 -2.26 4.44 -0.25
N ASN A 132 -1.05 4.78 -0.67
CA ASN A 132 -0.51 4.38 -1.96
C ASN A 132 -0.44 2.85 -2.14
N VAL A 133 -0.13 2.10 -1.08
CA VAL A 133 -0.20 0.62 -1.11
C VAL A 133 -1.61 0.13 -1.46
N VAL A 134 -2.66 0.79 -0.95
CA VAL A 134 -4.06 0.45 -1.26
C VAL A 134 -4.43 0.87 -2.68
N PHE A 135 -4.00 2.05 -3.12
CA PHE A 135 -4.26 2.53 -4.49
C PHE A 135 -3.61 1.63 -5.54
N ASN A 136 -2.36 1.22 -5.32
CA ASN A 136 -1.69 0.25 -6.19
C ASN A 136 -2.43 -1.10 -6.24
N ALA A 137 -3.04 -1.52 -5.12
CA ALA A 137 -3.86 -2.74 -5.10
C ALA A 137 -5.18 -2.58 -5.85
N LEU A 138 -5.82 -1.40 -5.79
CA LEU A 138 -7.00 -1.08 -6.60
C LEU A 138 -6.68 -1.14 -8.08
N GLU A 139 -5.59 -0.52 -8.52
CA GLU A 139 -5.10 -0.56 -9.90
C GLU A 139 -4.79 -1.99 -10.36
N ALA A 140 -4.05 -2.74 -9.54
CA ALA A 140 -3.67 -4.12 -9.85
C ALA A 140 -4.88 -5.07 -9.93
N SER A 141 -5.92 -4.85 -9.11
CA SER A 141 -7.13 -5.65 -9.16
C SER A 141 -7.99 -5.40 -10.40
N GLY A 142 -7.99 -4.16 -10.87
CA GLY A 142 -8.82 -3.72 -11.98
C GLY A 142 -10.33 -3.79 -11.75
N ILE A 143 -10.79 -3.92 -10.47
CA ILE A 143 -12.20 -4.15 -10.14
C ILE A 143 -12.94 -2.84 -9.84
N LEU A 144 -12.34 -1.95 -9.05
CA LEU A 144 -12.91 -0.66 -8.66
C LEU A 144 -12.17 0.46 -9.41
N LYS A 145 -12.34 0.55 -10.73
CA LYS A 145 -11.62 1.49 -11.60
C LYS A 145 -12.27 2.86 -11.65
N THR A 146 -13.58 2.88 -11.89
CA THR A 146 -14.37 4.09 -12.11
C THR A 146 -15.44 4.25 -11.05
N PHE A 147 -16.09 5.40 -11.00
CA PHE A 147 -17.20 5.61 -10.07
C PHE A 147 -18.38 4.67 -10.36
N ALA A 148 -18.60 4.30 -11.65
CA ALA A 148 -19.60 3.30 -12.02
C ALA A 148 -19.32 1.91 -11.44
N ASP A 149 -18.05 1.58 -11.19
CA ASP A 149 -17.66 0.29 -10.59
C ASP A 149 -17.87 0.24 -9.08
N LEU A 150 -18.21 1.35 -8.42
CA LEU A 150 -18.38 1.41 -6.97
C LEU A 150 -19.71 0.80 -6.53
N THR A 151 -19.81 -0.51 -6.70
CA THR A 151 -20.98 -1.32 -6.32
C THR A 151 -20.66 -2.27 -5.16
N LYS A 152 -21.69 -2.72 -4.43
CA LYS A 152 -21.52 -3.75 -3.38
C LYS A 152 -20.89 -5.02 -3.90
N ALA A 153 -21.30 -5.45 -5.11
CA ALA A 153 -20.77 -6.67 -5.75
C ALA A 153 -19.25 -6.53 -6.01
N ASN A 154 -18.82 -5.39 -6.55
CA ASN A 154 -17.41 -5.14 -6.83
C ASN A 154 -16.56 -4.97 -5.56
N VAL A 155 -17.12 -4.41 -4.48
CA VAL A 155 -16.44 -4.37 -3.17
C VAL A 155 -16.21 -5.79 -2.62
N ILE A 156 -17.17 -6.70 -2.79
CA ILE A 156 -17.03 -8.11 -2.41
C ILE A 156 -16.02 -8.82 -3.33
N ALA A 157 -16.07 -8.56 -4.62
CA ALA A 157 -15.09 -9.09 -5.57
C ALA A 157 -13.66 -8.62 -5.24
N PHE A 158 -13.50 -7.37 -4.83
CA PHE A 158 -12.21 -6.84 -4.39
C PHE A 158 -11.71 -7.53 -3.10
N ASP A 159 -12.58 -7.82 -2.12
CA ASP A 159 -12.22 -8.63 -0.95
C ASP A 159 -11.72 -10.02 -1.36
N THR A 160 -12.45 -10.69 -2.27
CA THR A 160 -12.06 -12.00 -2.80
C THR A 160 -10.69 -11.94 -3.48
N TRP A 161 -10.45 -10.91 -4.29
CA TRP A 161 -9.15 -10.69 -4.92
C TRP A 161 -8.04 -10.44 -3.88
N LEU A 162 -8.29 -9.62 -2.85
CA LEU A 162 -7.31 -9.39 -1.78
C LEU A 162 -6.95 -10.69 -1.06
N ARG A 163 -7.93 -11.57 -0.82
CA ARG A 163 -7.73 -12.89 -0.18
C ARG A 163 -6.94 -13.86 -1.05
N SER A 164 -7.07 -13.78 -2.36
CA SER A 164 -6.28 -14.59 -3.29
C SER A 164 -4.79 -14.20 -3.31
N GLN A 165 -4.45 -12.99 -2.84
CA GLN A 165 -3.06 -12.53 -2.76
C GLN A 165 -2.34 -13.23 -1.60
N LYS A 166 -1.17 -13.82 -1.88
CA LYS A 166 -0.36 -14.50 -0.85
C LYS A 166 -0.02 -13.57 0.31
N ASN A 167 -0.03 -14.10 1.53
CA ASN A 167 0.46 -13.47 2.75
C ASN A 167 -0.34 -12.25 3.29
N LYS A 168 -1.60 -12.05 2.89
CA LYS A 168 -2.45 -11.03 3.52
C LYS A 168 -3.32 -11.64 4.62
N SER A 169 -3.16 -11.13 5.87
CA SER A 169 -4.04 -11.47 6.98
C SER A 169 -5.37 -10.71 6.89
N ASP A 170 -6.44 -11.23 7.54
CA ASP A 170 -7.72 -10.52 7.66
C ASP A 170 -7.55 -9.10 8.22
N TYR A 171 -6.65 -8.92 9.18
CA TYR A 171 -6.33 -7.61 9.73
C TYR A 171 -5.78 -6.64 8.67
N THR A 172 -4.90 -7.14 7.79
CA THR A 172 -4.35 -6.36 6.68
C THR A 172 -5.44 -6.02 5.67
N ILE A 173 -6.25 -7.01 5.26
CA ILE A 173 -7.36 -6.84 4.31
C ILE A 173 -8.39 -5.84 4.85
N HIS A 174 -8.75 -5.93 6.12
CA HIS A 174 -9.61 -4.95 6.77
C HIS A 174 -9.03 -3.53 6.72
N GLY A 175 -7.69 -3.40 6.83
CA GLY A 175 -6.98 -2.12 6.67
C GLY A 175 -7.12 -1.53 5.26
N TYR A 176 -7.14 -2.36 4.21
CA TYR A 176 -7.42 -1.95 2.84
C TYR A 176 -8.85 -1.42 2.72
N HIS A 177 -9.84 -2.21 3.14
CA HIS A 177 -11.25 -1.79 3.10
C HIS A 177 -11.52 -0.52 3.90
N LYS A 178 -10.86 -0.34 5.05
CA LYS A 178 -11.00 0.89 5.84
C LYS A 178 -10.62 2.14 5.03
N LYS A 179 -9.55 2.05 4.22
CA LYS A 179 -9.11 3.18 3.39
C LYS A 179 -10.01 3.37 2.17
N VAL A 180 -10.39 2.30 1.46
CA VAL A 180 -11.33 2.38 0.34
C VAL A 180 -12.67 2.96 0.80
N LYS A 181 -13.21 2.47 1.91
CA LYS A 181 -14.46 2.97 2.50
C LYS A 181 -14.42 4.46 2.84
N LYS A 182 -13.27 5.01 3.23
CA LYS A 182 -13.11 6.45 3.46
C LYS A 182 -13.47 7.25 2.21
N TYR A 183 -12.94 6.87 1.07
CA TYR A 183 -13.13 7.60 -0.19
C TYR A 183 -14.49 7.32 -0.82
N THR A 184 -15.00 6.10 -0.77
CA THR A 184 -16.37 5.81 -1.26
C THR A 184 -17.43 6.54 -0.46
N LYS A 185 -17.25 6.61 0.88
CA LYS A 185 -18.13 7.38 1.74
C LYS A 185 -18.08 8.88 1.42
N LEU A 186 -16.89 9.42 1.12
CA LEU A 186 -16.73 10.81 0.70
C LEU A 186 -17.47 11.08 -0.60
N LEU A 187 -17.29 10.25 -1.64
CA LEU A 187 -18.00 10.38 -2.91
C LEU A 187 -19.54 10.36 -2.72
N TRP A 188 -20.03 9.48 -1.85
CA TRP A 188 -21.44 9.43 -1.52
C TRP A 188 -21.91 10.71 -0.77
N GLN A 189 -21.13 11.22 0.18
CA GLN A 189 -21.43 12.46 0.90
C GLN A 189 -21.39 13.70 0.01
N LEU A 190 -20.57 13.69 -1.05
CA LEU A 190 -20.51 14.72 -2.09
C LEU A 190 -21.58 14.51 -3.19
N GLU A 191 -22.48 13.54 -3.01
CA GLU A 191 -23.53 13.19 -3.98
C GLU A 191 -23.00 12.87 -5.39
N MET A 192 -21.74 12.42 -5.50
CA MET A 192 -21.10 12.02 -6.77
C MET A 192 -21.44 10.58 -7.14
N ILE A 193 -21.89 9.76 -6.19
CA ILE A 193 -22.40 8.39 -6.41
C ILE A 193 -23.71 8.21 -5.64
N ALA A 194 -24.62 7.38 -6.19
CA ALA A 194 -25.97 7.19 -5.67
C ALA A 194 -26.02 6.49 -4.30
N GLN A 195 -25.07 5.59 -4.02
CA GLN A 195 -25.08 4.77 -2.79
C GLN A 195 -23.65 4.54 -2.30
N ASP A 196 -23.47 4.48 -0.96
CA ASP A 196 -22.23 3.97 -0.39
C ASP A 196 -22.10 2.44 -0.66
N PRO A 197 -21.13 1.99 -1.46
CA PRO A 197 -20.97 0.56 -1.77
C PRO A 197 -20.65 -0.29 -0.54
N TYR A 198 -20.21 0.33 0.57
CA TYR A 198 -19.98 -0.35 1.85
C TYR A 198 -21.20 -0.35 2.77
N GLN A 199 -22.34 0.23 2.36
CA GLN A 199 -23.54 0.19 3.16
C GLN A 199 -23.99 -1.26 3.40
N TYR A 200 -24.08 -1.65 4.67
CA TYR A 200 -24.41 -3.02 5.13
C TYR A 200 -23.37 -4.10 4.77
N VAL A 201 -22.23 -3.76 4.16
CA VAL A 201 -21.13 -4.69 3.93
C VAL A 201 -20.17 -4.66 5.11
N LYS A 202 -19.91 -5.83 5.72
CA LYS A 202 -18.98 -5.98 6.84
C LYS A 202 -17.95 -7.05 6.49
N PHE A 203 -16.69 -6.72 6.66
CA PHE A 203 -15.58 -7.67 6.52
C PHE A 203 -15.01 -8.02 7.90
N PRO A 204 -14.51 -9.27 8.10
CA PRO A 204 -13.85 -9.66 9.34
C PRO A 204 -12.69 -8.71 9.65
N LYS A 205 -12.67 -8.19 10.87
CA LYS A 205 -11.57 -7.31 11.29
C LYS A 205 -10.25 -8.07 11.44
N GLY A 206 -10.33 -9.37 11.64
CA GLY A 206 -9.20 -10.19 12.03
C GLY A 206 -8.68 -9.84 13.44
N SER A 207 -7.80 -10.67 13.97
CA SER A 207 -7.07 -10.38 15.20
C SER A 207 -5.65 -9.95 14.85
N ASN A 208 -5.18 -8.89 15.48
CA ASN A 208 -3.75 -8.60 15.45
C ASN A 208 -3.05 -9.62 16.37
N LYS A 209 -1.90 -10.16 15.94
CA LYS A 209 -1.11 -11.02 16.82
C LYS A 209 -0.82 -10.27 18.11
N GLU A 210 -1.12 -10.90 19.24
CA GLU A 210 -0.87 -10.33 20.55
C GLU A 210 0.63 -10.07 20.72
N ARG A 211 0.96 -8.87 21.12
CA ARG A 211 2.35 -8.47 21.34
C ARG A 211 2.74 -8.82 22.76
N VAL A 212 3.54 -9.86 22.91
CA VAL A 212 4.00 -10.33 24.22
C VAL A 212 5.18 -9.47 24.67
N PRO A 213 5.07 -8.72 25.78
CA PRO A 213 6.15 -7.91 26.31
C PRO A 213 7.28 -8.80 26.88
N LEU A 214 8.46 -8.23 27.00
CA LEU A 214 9.53 -8.85 27.75
C LEU A 214 9.30 -8.62 29.24
N MET A 215 9.54 -9.68 30.01
CA MET A 215 9.54 -9.63 31.47
C MET A 215 10.89 -9.10 31.98
N GLU A 216 10.97 -8.75 33.25
CA GLU A 216 12.15 -8.13 33.85
C GLU A 216 13.42 -8.96 33.64
N ASN A 217 13.34 -10.28 33.84
CA ASN A 217 14.47 -11.19 33.65
C ASN A 217 14.99 -11.18 32.17
N GLU A 218 14.09 -11.06 31.18
CA GLU A 218 14.45 -10.97 29.76
C GLU A 218 15.08 -9.59 29.44
N LEU A 219 14.58 -8.51 30.07
CA LEU A 219 15.17 -7.17 29.96
C LEU A 219 16.59 -7.14 30.57
N ILE A 220 16.80 -7.78 31.72
CA ILE A 220 18.12 -7.93 32.34
C ILE A 220 19.06 -8.69 31.42
N LYS A 221 18.60 -9.82 30.84
CA LYS A 221 19.39 -10.61 29.89
C LYS A 221 19.83 -9.80 28.69
N LEU A 222 18.92 -8.99 28.09
CA LEU A 222 19.26 -8.09 27.03
C LEU A 222 20.25 -7.01 27.42
N ARG A 223 20.07 -6.39 28.59
CA ARG A 223 20.95 -5.33 29.09
C ARG A 223 22.37 -5.84 29.31
N GLN A 224 22.53 -7.05 29.84
CA GLN A 224 23.81 -7.66 30.17
C GLN A 224 24.48 -8.32 28.94
N ALA A 225 23.81 -8.40 27.82
CA ALA A 225 24.34 -9.05 26.60
C ALA A 225 25.62 -8.33 26.12
N GLU A 226 26.70 -9.07 25.99
CA GLU A 226 27.91 -8.58 25.35
C GLU A 226 27.69 -8.42 23.86
N CYS A 227 27.81 -7.22 23.35
CA CYS A 227 27.71 -6.89 21.93
C CYS A 227 28.46 -5.57 21.65
N THR A 228 28.85 -5.40 20.41
CA THR A 228 29.63 -4.24 19.96
C THR A 228 29.01 -3.58 18.73
N GLY A 229 29.41 -2.36 18.47
CA GLY A 229 29.10 -1.64 17.24
C GLY A 229 27.62 -1.34 17.05
N ARG A 230 27.04 -1.76 15.91
CA ARG A 230 25.65 -1.44 15.58
C ARG A 230 24.63 -2.21 16.40
N ILE A 231 24.92 -3.44 16.77
CA ILE A 231 24.05 -4.28 17.60
C ILE A 231 24.00 -3.70 19.02
N GLU A 232 25.12 -3.28 19.56
CA GLU A 232 25.20 -2.63 20.86
C GLU A 232 24.36 -1.35 20.91
N ARG A 233 24.51 -0.47 19.90
CA ARG A 233 23.69 0.75 19.81
C ARG A 233 22.19 0.44 19.73
N ALA A 234 21.79 -0.56 18.96
CA ALA A 234 20.38 -0.97 18.87
C ALA A 234 19.86 -1.54 20.21
N ARG A 235 20.66 -2.35 20.91
CA ARG A 235 20.38 -2.82 22.28
C ARG A 235 20.16 -1.64 23.21
N ASP A 236 21.09 -0.69 23.23
CA ASP A 236 21.04 0.45 24.14
C ASP A 236 19.82 1.34 23.87
N LEU A 237 19.47 1.58 22.60
CA LEU A 237 18.23 2.28 22.25
C LEU A 237 16.97 1.51 22.71
N PHE A 238 16.98 0.18 22.60
CA PHE A 238 15.89 -0.65 23.12
C PHE A 238 15.78 -0.53 24.64
N ILE A 239 16.90 -0.61 25.37
CA ILE A 239 16.95 -0.47 26.83
C ILE A 239 16.44 0.91 27.23
N PHE A 240 16.89 1.97 26.56
CA PHE A 240 16.38 3.30 26.85
C PHE A 240 14.85 3.38 26.71
N MET A 241 14.29 2.86 25.63
CA MET A 241 12.82 2.84 25.42
C MET A 241 12.11 1.92 26.43
N ALA A 242 12.71 0.79 26.81
CA ALA A 242 12.13 -0.15 27.77
C ALA A 242 12.14 0.35 29.22
N TYR A 243 12.93 1.37 29.53
CA TYR A 243 13.04 1.96 30.86
C TYR A 243 12.63 3.44 30.94
N THR A 244 12.05 3.98 29.84
CA THR A 244 11.40 5.29 29.80
C THR A 244 9.99 5.24 29.27
N GLY A 245 9.63 4.17 28.54
CA GLY A 245 8.34 4.04 27.86
C GLY A 245 8.17 4.86 26.59
N LEU A 246 9.21 5.59 26.14
CA LEU A 246 9.13 6.38 24.92
C LEU A 246 8.87 5.51 23.68
N ALA A 247 8.08 5.99 22.75
CA ALA A 247 8.02 5.40 21.43
C ALA A 247 9.25 5.79 20.61
N TYR A 248 9.59 5.00 19.60
CA TYR A 248 10.77 5.24 18.77
C TYR A 248 10.85 6.67 18.21
N CYS A 249 9.75 7.22 17.70
CA CYS A 249 9.75 8.59 17.18
C CYS A 249 10.00 9.65 18.26
N ASP A 250 9.42 9.45 19.45
CA ASP A 250 9.59 10.36 20.56
C ASP A 250 11.02 10.26 21.13
N MET A 251 11.61 9.04 21.17
CA MET A 251 13.03 8.85 21.49
C MET A 251 13.97 9.54 20.51
N CYS A 252 13.68 9.47 19.20
CA CYS A 252 14.50 10.17 18.19
C CYS A 252 14.47 11.69 18.33
N ALA A 253 13.38 12.24 18.83
CA ALA A 253 13.23 13.68 19.09
C ALA A 253 13.66 14.08 20.50
N PHE A 254 14.02 13.12 21.33
CA PHE A 254 14.39 13.39 22.71
C PHE A 254 15.66 14.24 22.82
N ASN A 255 15.56 15.29 23.60
CA ASN A 255 16.68 16.16 23.96
C ASN A 255 16.77 16.26 25.50
N TYR A 256 17.84 15.73 26.07
CA TYR A 256 18.01 15.72 27.51
C TYR A 256 17.95 17.12 28.12
N LYS A 257 18.57 18.14 27.50
CA LYS A 257 18.67 19.49 28.08
C LYS A 257 17.35 20.25 28.15
N THR A 258 16.44 19.99 27.18
CA THR A 258 15.21 20.76 27.03
C THR A 258 13.95 20.00 27.45
N MET A 259 14.03 18.67 27.57
CA MET A 259 12.87 17.81 27.86
C MET A 259 12.99 17.11 29.21
N THR A 260 13.97 17.44 30.06
CA THR A 260 14.09 16.77 31.36
C THR A 260 13.98 17.74 32.54
N GLU A 261 13.32 17.25 33.59
CA GLU A 261 13.21 17.90 34.87
C GLU A 261 13.82 16.99 35.95
N LYS A 262 14.69 17.57 36.80
CA LYS A 262 15.35 16.84 37.88
C LYS A 262 14.51 16.99 39.14
N HIS A 263 14.07 15.85 39.69
CA HIS A 263 13.45 15.76 41.00
C HIS A 263 14.39 15.06 41.98
N THR A 264 13.96 14.91 43.25
CA THR A 264 14.81 14.43 44.32
C THR A 264 15.47 13.07 44.01
N ASP A 265 14.66 12.09 43.53
CA ASP A 265 15.15 10.72 43.35
C ASP A 265 15.39 10.36 41.87
N TYR A 266 14.64 10.99 40.97
CA TYR A 266 14.67 10.67 39.52
C TYR A 266 14.67 11.93 38.69
N THR A 267 15.25 11.81 37.49
CA THR A 267 15.02 12.76 36.38
C THR A 267 13.81 12.29 35.58
N TYR A 268 12.92 13.19 35.27
CA TYR A 268 11.74 12.90 34.48
C TYR A 268 11.86 13.51 33.07
N ILE A 269 11.24 12.88 32.09
CA ILE A 269 11.05 13.43 30.76
C ILE A 269 9.66 14.02 30.72
N ASP A 270 9.55 15.30 30.44
CA ASP A 270 8.30 16.02 30.12
C ASP A 270 8.28 16.37 28.65
N GLY A 271 7.21 16.01 27.97
CA GLY A 271 7.14 16.23 26.53
C GLY A 271 5.78 15.90 25.93
N GLU A 272 5.70 16.08 24.60
CA GLU A 272 4.52 15.75 23.83
C GLU A 272 4.82 14.65 22.81
N ARG A 273 3.84 13.77 22.62
CA ARG A 273 3.88 12.69 21.63
C ARG A 273 3.84 13.26 20.22
N LEU A 274 4.88 13.04 19.43
CA LEU A 274 4.95 13.48 18.03
C LEU A 274 3.78 12.98 17.16
N LYS A 275 3.26 11.79 17.47
CA LYS A 275 2.18 11.20 16.68
C LYS A 275 0.79 11.71 17.04
N THR A 276 0.55 12.14 18.28
CA THR A 276 -0.81 12.41 18.80
C THR A 276 -0.95 13.76 19.49
N GLY A 277 0.14 14.52 19.69
CA GLY A 277 0.14 15.78 20.43
C GLY A 277 -0.32 15.64 21.88
N SER A 278 -0.27 14.43 22.47
CA SER A 278 -0.64 14.24 23.86
C SER A 278 0.60 14.33 24.75
N SER A 279 0.49 15.07 25.85
CA SER A 279 1.58 15.20 26.84
C SER A 279 1.88 13.87 27.51
N PHE A 280 3.12 13.68 27.89
CA PHE A 280 3.58 12.57 28.71
C PHE A 280 4.60 13.06 29.74
N PHE A 281 4.60 12.41 30.90
CA PHE A 281 5.55 12.64 31.96
C PHE A 281 6.02 11.30 32.50
N THR A 282 7.30 10.97 32.30
CA THR A 282 7.83 9.63 32.59
C THR A 282 9.22 9.69 33.22
N PRO A 283 9.55 8.83 34.21
CA PRO A 283 10.87 8.80 34.81
C PRO A 283 11.90 8.19 33.87
N ILE A 284 13.13 8.67 33.96
CA ILE A 284 14.30 7.99 33.39
C ILE A 284 14.79 7.01 34.46
N LEU A 285 14.39 5.73 34.34
CA LEU A 285 14.82 4.70 35.29
C LEU A 285 16.32 4.43 35.15
N PRO A 286 17.01 3.90 36.21
CA PRO A 286 18.45 3.76 36.22
C PRO A 286 19.09 3.13 34.98
N PRO A 287 18.57 2.02 34.40
CA PRO A 287 19.16 1.46 33.18
C PRO A 287 19.11 2.39 31.97
N ALA A 288 18.07 3.24 31.87
CA ALA A 288 17.99 4.24 30.79
C ALA A 288 18.96 5.41 31.04
N MET A 289 19.17 5.78 32.30
CA MET A 289 20.16 6.80 32.69
C MET A 289 21.57 6.33 32.37
N ASP A 290 21.90 5.06 32.62
CA ASP A 290 23.20 4.48 32.26
C ASP A 290 23.46 4.55 30.77
N VAL A 291 22.44 4.27 29.94
CA VAL A 291 22.54 4.46 28.50
C VAL A 291 22.80 5.93 28.14
N LEU A 292 22.07 6.87 28.73
CA LEU A 292 22.31 8.30 28.48
C LEU A 292 23.73 8.73 28.83
N LYS A 293 24.24 8.34 29.98
CA LYS A 293 25.62 8.61 30.42
C LYS A 293 26.64 8.06 29.42
N LYS A 294 26.43 6.82 28.97
CA LYS A 294 27.31 6.18 27.97
C LYS A 294 27.42 6.96 26.65
N TYR A 295 26.39 7.67 26.27
CA TYR A 295 26.34 8.46 25.02
C TYR A 295 26.40 9.98 25.28
N ASP A 296 26.95 10.43 26.39
CA ASP A 296 27.06 11.84 26.75
C ASP A 296 25.72 12.59 26.59
N TYR A 297 24.63 11.95 27.03
CA TYR A 297 23.24 12.41 26.94
C TYR A 297 22.73 12.67 25.52
N LYS A 298 23.37 12.06 24.50
CA LYS A 298 23.05 12.18 23.10
C LYS A 298 22.87 10.79 22.47
N LEU A 299 21.63 10.32 22.37
CA LEU A 299 21.38 8.98 21.84
C LEU A 299 21.79 8.83 20.37
N PRO A 300 22.32 7.67 19.96
CA PRO A 300 22.67 7.42 18.56
C PRO A 300 21.41 7.37 17.68
N VAL A 301 21.54 7.90 16.46
CA VAL A 301 20.44 7.88 15.48
C VAL A 301 20.59 6.68 14.55
N ILE A 302 19.66 5.75 14.62
CA ILE A 302 19.57 4.58 13.74
C ILE A 302 18.12 4.44 13.31
N SER A 303 17.82 4.16 12.04
CA SER A 303 16.45 4.02 11.57
C SER A 303 15.72 2.87 12.30
N ASN A 304 14.40 3.02 12.52
CA ASN A 304 13.58 2.00 13.21
C ASN A 304 13.71 0.60 12.60
N GLN A 305 13.76 0.55 11.27
CA GLN A 305 13.95 -0.71 10.55
C GLN A 305 15.27 -1.38 10.95
N LYS A 306 16.38 -0.62 10.93
CA LYS A 306 17.71 -1.14 11.28
C LYS A 306 17.83 -1.49 12.76
N VAL A 307 17.23 -0.70 13.66
CA VAL A 307 17.18 -1.09 15.09
C VAL A 307 16.48 -2.45 15.22
N ASN A 308 15.32 -2.64 14.60
CA ASN A 308 14.57 -3.90 14.68
C ASN A 308 15.33 -5.09 14.05
N GLU A 309 16.08 -4.88 12.95
CA GLU A 309 16.94 -5.90 12.33
C GLU A 309 18.05 -6.35 13.31
N TYR A 310 18.74 -5.40 13.94
CA TYR A 310 19.81 -5.73 14.93
C TYR A 310 19.24 -6.37 16.20
N LEU A 311 18.08 -5.93 16.66
CA LEU A 311 17.39 -6.55 17.78
C LEU A 311 16.96 -7.99 17.47
N PHE A 312 16.57 -8.26 16.23
CA PHE A 312 16.26 -9.63 15.78
C PHE A 312 17.51 -10.52 15.88
N LEU A 313 18.67 -10.07 15.41
CA LEU A 313 19.92 -10.83 15.52
C LEU A 313 20.31 -11.06 16.98
N LEU A 314 20.14 -10.05 17.83
CA LEU A 314 20.47 -10.14 19.23
C LEU A 314 19.55 -11.12 19.98
N LYS A 315 18.23 -11.10 19.72
CA LYS A 315 17.29 -12.01 20.35
C LYS A 315 17.57 -13.49 20.00
N GLU A 316 17.93 -13.77 18.73
CA GLU A 316 18.30 -15.12 18.29
C GLU A 316 19.54 -15.60 19.04
N ARG A 317 20.58 -14.76 19.13
CA ARG A 317 21.80 -15.06 19.89
C ARG A 317 21.53 -15.34 21.37
N LEU A 318 20.56 -14.64 21.98
CA LEU A 318 20.22 -14.79 23.38
C LEU A 318 19.17 -15.90 23.63
N GLY A 319 18.65 -16.55 22.60
CA GLY A 319 17.59 -17.55 22.73
C GLY A 319 16.29 -16.98 23.30
N ILE A 320 15.95 -15.73 22.93
CA ILE A 320 14.68 -15.11 23.36
C ILE A 320 13.61 -15.43 22.32
N ASN A 321 12.64 -16.27 22.67
CA ASN A 321 11.59 -16.72 21.76
C ASN A 321 10.53 -15.66 21.44
N LYS A 322 10.51 -14.55 22.19
CA LYS A 322 9.59 -13.43 21.97
C LYS A 322 10.09 -12.49 20.88
N GLN A 323 9.21 -11.68 20.31
CA GLN A 323 9.63 -10.59 19.44
C GLN A 323 10.32 -9.50 20.26
N VAL A 324 11.44 -9.00 19.76
CA VAL A 324 12.17 -7.86 20.33
C VAL A 324 12.20 -6.75 19.30
N THR A 325 11.41 -5.71 19.53
CA THR A 325 11.25 -4.55 18.61
C THR A 325 11.11 -3.26 19.40
N CYS A 326 11.35 -2.12 18.79
CA CYS A 326 11.15 -0.82 19.44
C CYS A 326 9.75 -0.67 20.07
N HIS A 327 8.72 -1.28 19.47
CA HIS A 327 7.38 -1.22 20.03
C HIS A 327 7.22 -2.14 21.24
N ILE A 328 7.87 -3.31 21.25
CA ILE A 328 7.90 -4.20 22.40
C ILE A 328 8.63 -3.56 23.59
N ALA A 329 9.67 -2.76 23.37
CA ALA A 329 10.31 -2.01 24.44
C ALA A 329 9.29 -1.21 25.28
N ARG A 330 8.44 -0.45 24.61
CA ARG A 330 7.37 0.32 25.27
C ARG A 330 6.31 -0.56 25.94
N HIS A 331 5.96 -1.70 25.35
CA HIS A 331 5.07 -2.68 26.00
C HIS A 331 5.72 -3.27 27.24
N SER A 332 7.02 -3.54 27.21
CA SER A 332 7.78 -4.06 28.35
C SER A 332 7.86 -3.04 29.49
N PHE A 333 8.07 -1.74 29.17
CA PHE A 333 7.97 -0.67 30.15
C PHE A 333 6.61 -0.64 30.85
N ALA A 334 5.53 -0.71 30.06
CA ALA A 334 4.18 -0.68 30.63
C ALA A 334 3.95 -1.87 31.58
N THR A 335 4.41 -3.05 31.19
CA THR A 335 4.31 -4.25 32.05
C THR A 335 5.17 -4.12 33.28
N LEU A 336 6.41 -3.65 33.13
CA LEU A 336 7.34 -3.42 34.27
C LEU A 336 6.71 -2.46 35.30
N VAL A 337 6.21 -1.29 34.85
CA VAL A 337 5.59 -0.30 35.73
C VAL A 337 4.40 -0.89 36.51
N LEU A 338 3.53 -1.66 35.82
CA LEU A 338 2.41 -2.31 36.47
C LEU A 338 2.84 -3.45 37.43
N THR A 339 3.96 -4.12 37.18
CA THR A 339 4.51 -5.15 38.08
C THR A 339 4.96 -4.54 39.40
N TYR A 340 5.35 -3.27 39.38
CA TYR A 340 5.70 -2.50 40.62
C TYR A 340 4.49 -1.77 41.22
N ASP A 341 3.27 -2.23 40.94
CA ASP A 341 1.99 -1.73 41.48
C ASP A 341 1.73 -0.23 41.27
N ILE A 342 2.36 0.38 40.25
CA ILE A 342 2.07 1.76 39.85
C ILE A 342 0.68 1.81 39.21
N PRO A 343 -0.20 2.72 39.65
CA PRO A 343 -1.57 2.82 39.11
C PRO A 343 -1.62 3.02 37.60
N MET A 344 -2.64 2.44 36.96
CA MET A 344 -2.82 2.48 35.49
C MET A 344 -2.99 3.92 34.98
N GLU A 345 -3.57 4.81 35.77
CA GLU A 345 -3.70 6.24 35.49
C GLU A 345 -2.33 6.91 35.35
N ASN A 346 -1.39 6.58 36.22
CA ASN A 346 -0.02 7.06 36.18
C ASN A 346 0.69 6.50 34.93
N LEU A 347 0.54 5.20 34.65
CA LEU A 347 1.06 4.59 33.43
C LEU A 347 0.49 5.25 32.17
N LYS A 348 -0.82 5.57 32.15
CA LYS A 348 -1.44 6.32 31.06
C LYS A 348 -0.73 7.66 30.83
N ARG A 349 -0.42 8.41 31.89
CA ARG A 349 0.33 9.68 31.84
C ARG A 349 1.76 9.48 31.35
N MET A 350 2.47 8.48 31.89
CA MET A 350 3.83 8.15 31.46
C MET A 350 3.90 7.81 29.97
N LEU A 351 2.90 7.10 29.47
CA LEU A 351 2.83 6.72 28.06
C LEU A 351 2.20 7.80 27.13
N GLY A 352 1.61 8.85 27.67
CA GLY A 352 0.90 9.85 26.86
C GLY A 352 -0.27 9.26 26.06
N HIS A 353 -1.07 8.35 26.65
CA HIS A 353 -2.26 7.80 26.01
C HIS A 353 -3.47 8.71 26.24
N LYS A 354 -4.15 9.14 25.18
CA LYS A 354 -5.37 9.95 25.29
C LYS A 354 -6.51 9.20 26.00
N ASN A 355 -6.65 7.89 25.70
CA ASN A 355 -7.70 7.05 26.29
C ASN A 355 -7.07 5.93 27.13
N ILE A 356 -7.61 5.72 28.34
CA ILE A 356 -7.16 4.65 29.26
C ILE A 356 -7.38 3.25 28.65
N ALA A 357 -8.37 3.07 27.79
CA ALA A 357 -8.61 1.79 27.09
C ALA A 357 -7.37 1.29 26.33
N VAL A 358 -6.50 2.20 25.85
CA VAL A 358 -5.24 1.85 25.20
C VAL A 358 -4.24 1.29 26.23
N THR A 359 -4.33 1.70 27.48
CA THR A 359 -3.47 1.23 28.59
C THR A 359 -3.99 -0.07 29.19
N GLN A 360 -5.31 -0.29 29.17
CA GLN A 360 -5.95 -1.50 29.73
C GLN A 360 -5.51 -2.81 29.07
N ILE A 361 -4.97 -2.77 27.85
CA ILE A 361 -4.40 -3.96 27.21
C ILE A 361 -3.29 -4.59 28.04
N TYR A 362 -2.55 -3.79 28.81
CA TYR A 362 -1.47 -4.27 29.67
C TYR A 362 -1.99 -4.90 30.97
N GLY A 363 -3.13 -4.47 31.48
CA GLY A 363 -3.74 -5.02 32.69
C GLY A 363 -4.13 -6.50 32.59
N LYS A 364 -4.42 -6.98 31.38
CA LYS A 364 -4.76 -8.40 31.12
C LYS A 364 -3.55 -9.34 31.32
N ILE A 365 -2.33 -8.82 31.28
CA ILE A 365 -1.09 -9.60 31.30
C ILE A 365 -0.69 -9.96 32.74
N LEU A 366 -1.23 -9.28 33.74
CA LEU A 366 -0.77 -9.36 35.12
C LEU A 366 -1.72 -10.14 36.04
N LYS A 367 -2.00 -11.42 35.74
CA LYS A 367 -2.70 -12.32 36.67
C LYS A 367 -1.96 -12.41 38.04
N SER A 368 -0.61 -12.38 38.00
CA SER A 368 0.25 -12.41 39.20
C SER A 368 0.01 -11.22 40.17
N ASN A 369 -0.36 -10.03 39.65
CA ASN A 369 -0.66 -8.90 40.52
C ASN A 369 -1.99 -9.07 41.24
N VAL A 370 -2.97 -9.76 40.65
CA VAL A 370 -4.23 -10.07 41.33
C VAL A 370 -3.94 -11.00 42.52
N GLU A 371 -3.20 -12.08 42.30
CA GLU A 371 -2.82 -13.03 43.35
C GLU A 371 -2.04 -12.34 44.45
N LYS A 372 -1.04 -11.53 44.10
CA LYS A 372 -0.20 -10.79 45.07
C LYS A 372 -1.03 -9.80 45.88
N ASN A 373 -1.88 -9.01 45.22
CA ASN A 373 -2.72 -8.00 45.87
C ASN A 373 -3.77 -8.65 46.80
N VAL A 374 -4.39 -9.74 46.36
CA VAL A 374 -5.34 -10.51 47.18
C VAL A 374 -4.62 -11.08 48.41
N THR A 375 -3.48 -11.70 48.22
CA THR A 375 -2.70 -12.28 49.32
C THR A 375 -2.27 -11.22 50.35
N LEU A 376 -1.84 -10.04 49.88
CA LEU A 376 -1.38 -8.97 50.79
C LEU A 376 -2.53 -8.29 51.52
N LYS A 377 -3.60 -7.92 50.79
CA LYS A 377 -4.71 -7.11 51.34
C LYS A 377 -5.69 -7.92 52.19
N PHE A 378 -5.84 -9.21 51.91
CA PHE A 378 -6.77 -10.09 52.63
C PHE A 378 -6.06 -11.03 53.62
N LYS A 379 -4.75 -10.81 53.87
CA LYS A 379 -4.00 -11.62 54.84
C LYS A 379 -4.60 -11.57 56.25
N SER A 380 -5.24 -10.46 56.61
CA SER A 380 -5.89 -10.26 57.89
C SER A 380 -7.24 -10.97 58.04
N LEU A 381 -7.79 -11.52 56.93
CA LEU A 381 -9.04 -12.29 56.94
C LEU A 381 -8.79 -13.80 57.13
N LYS A 382 -7.54 -14.24 57.20
CA LYS A 382 -7.11 -15.58 57.57
C LYS A 382 -6.76 -15.59 59.03
#